data_6df77ad664bf3b2d1edbbc3164b032e1
#
_entry.id   6df77ad664bf3b2d1edbbc3164b032e1
#
_cell.length_a   1.000
_cell.length_b   1.000
_cell.length_c   1.000
_cell.angle_alpha   90.00
_cell.angle_beta   90.00
_cell.angle_gamma   90.00
#
_symmetry.space_group_name_H-M   'P 1'
#
loop_
_entity.id
_entity.type
_entity.pdbx_description
1 polymer ?
#
loop_
_entity_poly.entity_id
_entity_poly.type
_entity_poly.pdbx_seq_one_letter_code
_entity_poly.pdbx_strand_id
1 'polypeptide(L)'
;LPISMLDGTIPPEMQERYLKVIAFESTRLEKLTRSLLTLNELDVKKRMMHMRRFDINETIRTTAASFEGTCSERNIRLELLLAGKELFVRADMEQIQQVLYNLLDNAVKFSSDNSSITLETTVNHGKVFVSVKDRGTGIPKESLSKIWDRFYKIDASRGKDRKGTGLGLAIVKEIINAHKQNINVISTVGVGTEFIFTLEKAK
;
A
#
# COMPACT_ATOMS: atom_id res chain seq x y z
N LEU A 1 -26.64 16.65 -3.65
CA LEU A 1 -26.01 17.14 -2.40
C LEU A 1 -25.36 18.52 -2.55
N PRO A 2 -24.45 18.81 -3.52
CA PRO A 2 -23.90 20.16 -3.70
C PRO A 2 -24.98 21.19 -4.05
N ILE A 3 -25.95 20.83 -4.89
CA ILE A 3 -27.08 21.70 -5.28
C ILE A 3 -27.94 22.01 -4.06
N SER A 4 -28.26 21.00 -3.23
CA SER A 4 -29.09 21.19 -2.02
C SER A 4 -28.41 22.03 -0.93
N MET A 5 -27.10 22.25 -1.02
CA MET A 5 -26.37 23.18 -0.15
C MET A 5 -26.47 24.63 -0.67
N LEU A 6 -26.55 24.79 -1.99
CA LEU A 6 -26.63 26.11 -2.63
C LEU A 6 -28.04 26.70 -2.60
N ASP A 7 -29.08 25.87 -2.64
CA ASP A 7 -30.51 26.28 -2.62
C ASP A 7 -31.04 26.43 -1.18
N GLY A 8 -30.22 26.29 -0.16
CA GLY A 8 -30.61 26.47 1.24
C GLY A 8 -31.45 25.33 1.85
N THR A 9 -31.64 24.22 1.12
CA THR A 9 -32.40 23.06 1.61
C THR A 9 -31.71 22.35 2.79
N ILE A 10 -30.40 22.52 2.94
CA ILE A 10 -29.62 21.92 4.03
C ILE A 10 -29.40 22.98 5.13
N PRO A 11 -29.83 22.73 6.38
CA PRO A 11 -29.56 23.61 7.50
C PRO A 11 -28.06 23.89 7.71
N PRO A 12 -27.65 25.11 8.09
CA PRO A 12 -26.24 25.49 8.25
C PRO A 12 -25.45 24.56 9.19
N GLU A 13 -26.06 24.07 10.24
CA GLU A 13 -25.51 23.13 11.22
C GLU A 13 -25.15 21.77 10.62
N MET A 14 -25.77 21.38 9.52
CA MET A 14 -25.46 20.13 8.79
C MET A 14 -24.47 20.33 7.65
N GLN A 15 -24.22 21.55 7.20
CA GLN A 15 -23.38 21.85 6.04
C GLN A 15 -21.94 21.34 6.24
N GLU A 16 -21.35 21.57 7.42
CA GLU A 16 -19.98 21.10 7.73
C GLU A 16 -19.86 19.57 7.61
N ARG A 17 -20.86 18.84 8.09
CA ARG A 17 -20.89 17.37 7.97
C ARG A 17 -20.94 16.93 6.52
N TYR A 18 -21.75 17.57 5.69
CA TYR A 18 -21.86 17.25 4.26
C TYR A 18 -20.61 17.66 3.48
N LEU A 19 -19.97 18.78 3.82
CA LEU A 19 -18.68 19.18 3.24
C LEU A 19 -17.60 18.15 3.52
N LYS A 20 -17.52 17.64 4.75
CA LYS A 20 -16.59 16.54 5.11
C LYS A 20 -16.85 15.27 4.30
N VAL A 21 -18.12 14.91 4.06
CA VAL A 21 -18.48 13.77 3.22
C VAL A 21 -18.06 14.00 1.77
N ILE A 22 -18.33 15.19 1.21
CA ILE A 22 -17.96 15.54 -0.17
C ILE A 22 -16.44 15.51 -0.34
N ALA A 23 -15.69 16.12 0.57
CA ALA A 23 -14.23 16.12 0.55
C ALA A 23 -13.66 14.68 0.62
N PHE A 24 -14.22 13.84 1.49
CA PHE A 24 -13.85 12.44 1.61
C PHE A 24 -14.09 11.64 0.32
N GLU A 25 -15.29 11.76 -0.27
CA GLU A 25 -15.61 11.03 -1.52
C GLU A 25 -14.84 11.58 -2.72
N SER A 26 -14.55 12.89 -2.77
CA SER A 26 -13.70 13.48 -3.80
C SER A 26 -12.28 12.93 -3.76
N THR A 27 -11.67 12.88 -2.56
CA THR A 27 -10.34 12.28 -2.35
C THR A 27 -10.32 10.78 -2.71
N ARG A 28 -11.42 10.07 -2.40
CA ARG A 28 -11.57 8.67 -2.75
C ARG A 28 -11.66 8.46 -4.27
N LEU A 29 -12.42 9.30 -4.98
CA LEU A 29 -12.52 9.28 -6.44
C LEU A 29 -11.18 9.60 -7.10
N GLU A 30 -10.45 10.59 -6.61
CA GLU A 30 -9.10 10.89 -7.09
C GLU A 30 -8.17 9.69 -6.97
N LYS A 31 -8.11 9.03 -5.80
CA LYS A 31 -7.31 7.83 -5.59
C LYS A 31 -7.72 6.69 -6.52
N LEU A 32 -9.04 6.49 -6.74
CA LEU A 32 -9.56 5.49 -7.68
C LEU A 32 -9.12 5.78 -9.11
N THR A 33 -9.28 7.02 -9.57
CA THR A 33 -8.91 7.42 -10.93
C THR A 33 -7.40 7.25 -11.16
N ARG A 34 -6.56 7.69 -10.25
CA ARG A 34 -5.10 7.50 -10.32
C ARG A 34 -4.73 6.01 -10.36
N SER A 35 -5.36 5.18 -9.52
CA SER A 35 -5.09 3.74 -9.47
C SER A 35 -5.54 3.04 -10.76
N LEU A 36 -6.67 3.43 -11.34
CA LEU A 36 -7.16 2.90 -12.63
C LEU A 36 -6.24 3.31 -13.79
N LEU A 37 -5.79 4.57 -13.82
CA LEU A 37 -4.82 5.03 -14.82
C LEU A 37 -3.51 4.24 -14.72
N THR A 38 -2.99 4.03 -13.52
CA THR A 38 -1.79 3.21 -13.31
C THR A 38 -1.98 1.79 -13.82
N LEU A 39 -3.09 1.11 -13.49
CA LEU A 39 -3.38 -0.23 -13.96
C LEU A 39 -3.52 -0.29 -15.49
N ASN A 40 -4.21 0.67 -16.07
CA ASN A 40 -4.38 0.74 -17.53
C ASN A 40 -3.05 1.01 -18.25
N GLU A 41 -2.18 1.82 -17.67
CA GLU A 41 -0.82 2.05 -18.17
C GLU A 41 0.06 0.79 -18.06
N LEU A 42 -0.10 -0.01 -17.04
CA LEU A 42 0.60 -1.28 -16.89
C LEU A 42 0.07 -2.35 -17.86
N ASP A 43 -1.26 -2.35 -18.14
CA ASP A 43 -1.90 -3.29 -19.08
C ASP A 43 -1.62 -2.93 -20.56
N VAL A 44 -1.74 -1.65 -20.94
CA VAL A 44 -1.68 -1.19 -22.35
C VAL A 44 -0.25 -0.98 -22.84
N LYS A 45 0.66 -0.68 -21.96
CA LYS A 45 2.07 -0.53 -22.30
C LYS A 45 2.85 -1.67 -21.64
N LYS A 46 3.52 -2.49 -22.44
CA LYS A 46 4.88 -2.91 -22.12
C LYS A 46 5.71 -1.63 -21.96
N ARG A 47 5.38 -0.84 -20.92
CA ARG A 47 6.05 0.41 -20.59
C ARG A 47 7.52 0.09 -20.55
N MET A 48 8.31 0.82 -21.28
CA MET A 48 9.75 0.77 -21.12
C MET A 48 10.02 1.09 -19.66
N MET A 49 10.26 0.03 -18.87
CA MET A 49 10.59 0.16 -17.45
C MET A 49 11.93 0.90 -17.38
N HIS A 50 11.98 1.93 -16.57
CA HIS A 50 13.22 2.68 -16.34
C HIS A 50 14.09 1.96 -15.32
N MET A 51 14.61 0.79 -15.73
CA MET A 51 15.46 -0.05 -14.90
C MET A 51 16.77 0.67 -14.59
N ARG A 52 17.01 1.00 -13.33
CA ARG A 52 18.22 1.65 -12.84
C ARG A 52 18.74 1.00 -11.57
N ARG A 53 20.04 1.25 -11.28
CA ARG A 53 20.63 0.89 -10.00
C ARG A 53 20.28 1.97 -8.98
N PHE A 54 19.74 1.56 -7.81
CA PHE A 54 19.46 2.48 -6.70
C PHE A 54 19.52 1.73 -5.36
N ASP A 55 19.65 2.48 -4.27
CA ASP A 55 19.62 1.94 -2.90
C ASP A 55 18.19 1.73 -2.42
N ILE A 56 17.79 0.44 -2.27
CA ILE A 56 16.46 0.08 -1.77
C ILE A 56 16.28 0.46 -0.29
N ASN A 57 17.34 0.42 0.52
CA ASN A 57 17.25 0.80 1.92
C ASN A 57 16.90 2.29 2.06
N GLU A 58 17.46 3.16 1.22
CA GLU A 58 17.11 4.58 1.20
C GLU A 58 15.67 4.81 0.75
N THR A 59 15.23 4.08 -0.28
CA THR A 59 13.83 4.14 -0.74
C THR A 59 12.86 3.71 0.36
N ILE A 60 13.20 2.68 1.14
CA ILE A 60 12.41 2.22 2.29
C ILE A 60 12.38 3.30 3.38
N ARG A 61 13.52 3.90 3.75
CA ARG A 61 13.58 4.97 4.77
C ARG A 61 12.71 6.16 4.37
N THR A 62 12.84 6.63 3.13
CA THR A 62 12.07 7.77 2.61
C THR A 62 10.57 7.47 2.59
N THR A 63 10.19 6.25 2.16
CA THR A 63 8.78 5.85 2.17
C THR A 63 8.24 5.73 3.59
N ALA A 64 8.98 5.10 4.52
CA ALA A 64 8.57 4.96 5.91
C ALA A 64 8.37 6.32 6.60
N ALA A 65 9.29 7.28 6.36
CA ALA A 65 9.20 8.63 6.89
C ALA A 65 7.87 9.33 6.52
N SER A 66 7.33 9.07 5.31
CA SER A 66 6.04 9.64 4.90
C SER A 66 4.84 9.15 5.70
N PHE A 67 4.97 8.06 6.47
CA PHE A 67 3.92 7.50 7.33
C PHE A 67 4.11 7.79 8.82
N GLU A 68 5.23 8.44 9.23
CA GLU A 68 5.53 8.70 10.66
C GLU A 68 4.40 9.45 11.36
N GLY A 69 3.81 10.49 10.73
CA GLY A 69 2.71 11.26 11.29
C GLY A 69 1.49 10.38 11.58
N THR A 70 1.04 9.61 10.58
CA THR A 70 -0.14 8.72 10.72
C THR A 70 0.12 7.59 11.72
N CYS A 71 1.34 7.05 11.75
CA CYS A 71 1.72 6.03 12.71
C CYS A 71 1.77 6.58 14.15
N SER A 72 2.28 7.80 14.32
CA SER A 72 2.33 8.48 15.62
C SER A 72 0.93 8.73 16.20
N GLU A 73 -0.03 9.19 15.39
CA GLU A 73 -1.43 9.38 15.80
C GLU A 73 -2.09 8.10 16.32
N ARG A 74 -1.64 6.93 15.87
CA ARG A 74 -2.17 5.62 16.25
C ARG A 74 -1.24 4.84 17.18
N ASN A 75 -0.14 5.46 17.65
CA ASN A 75 0.90 4.82 18.44
C ASN A 75 1.43 3.52 17.78
N ILE A 76 1.59 3.52 16.46
CA ILE A 76 2.18 2.41 15.70
C ILE A 76 3.67 2.69 15.53
N ARG A 77 4.53 1.74 15.96
CA ARG A 77 5.98 1.85 15.83
C ARG A 77 6.43 1.33 14.46
N LEU A 78 7.18 2.14 13.71
CA LEU A 78 7.84 1.70 12.49
C LEU A 78 9.25 1.19 12.83
N GLU A 79 9.52 -0.07 12.51
CA GLU A 79 10.79 -0.76 12.76
C GLU A 79 11.47 -1.09 11.43
N LEU A 80 12.72 -0.63 11.24
CA LEU A 80 13.50 -0.86 10.02
C LEU A 80 14.65 -1.82 10.31
N LEU A 81 14.58 -3.04 9.79
CA LEU A 81 15.60 -4.09 9.90
C LEU A 81 16.29 -4.25 8.53
N LEU A 82 17.21 -3.36 8.22
CA LEU A 82 17.81 -3.25 6.89
C LEU A 82 19.17 -3.92 6.81
N ALA A 83 19.37 -4.74 5.77
CA ALA A 83 20.64 -5.42 5.50
C ALA A 83 21.72 -4.43 5.05
N GLY A 84 22.64 -4.12 5.96
CA GLY A 84 23.74 -3.19 5.73
C GLY A 84 23.31 -1.71 5.69
N LYS A 85 24.29 -0.84 5.42
CA LYS A 85 24.06 0.60 5.32
C LYS A 85 23.33 0.94 4.02
N GLU A 86 23.78 0.35 2.93
CA GLU A 86 23.27 0.50 1.56
C GLU A 86 23.01 -0.87 0.97
N LEU A 87 21.97 -1.01 0.17
CA LEU A 87 21.64 -2.24 -0.54
C LEU A 87 21.13 -1.93 -1.95
N PHE A 88 21.99 -2.12 -2.94
CA PHE A 88 21.69 -1.75 -4.32
C PHE A 88 20.91 -2.85 -5.05
N VAL A 89 19.86 -2.42 -5.73
CA VAL A 89 18.99 -3.25 -6.58
C VAL A 89 18.90 -2.67 -7.99
N ARG A 90 18.50 -3.52 -8.95
CA ARG A 90 18.18 -3.11 -10.31
C ARG A 90 16.70 -3.23 -10.57
N ALA A 91 16.00 -2.11 -10.59
CA ALA A 91 14.56 -2.04 -10.78
C ALA A 91 14.12 -0.66 -11.27
N ASP A 92 12.84 -0.49 -11.58
CA ASP A 92 12.22 0.82 -11.76
C ASP A 92 11.88 1.40 -10.38
N MET A 93 12.69 2.40 -9.96
CA MET A 93 12.61 2.97 -8.61
C MET A 93 11.24 3.55 -8.28
N GLU A 94 10.58 4.23 -9.23
CA GLU A 94 9.28 4.86 -9.00
C GLU A 94 8.20 3.80 -8.79
N GLN A 95 8.25 2.73 -9.58
CA GLN A 95 7.31 1.61 -9.42
C GLN A 95 7.56 0.85 -8.11
N ILE A 96 8.82 0.64 -7.73
CA ILE A 96 9.12 -0.02 -6.43
C ILE A 96 8.72 0.87 -5.25
N GLN A 97 8.90 2.18 -5.34
CA GLN A 97 8.39 3.11 -4.33
C GLN A 97 6.86 3.02 -4.21
N GLN A 98 6.15 2.88 -5.33
CA GLN A 98 4.70 2.66 -5.32
C GLN A 98 4.30 1.32 -4.66
N VAL A 99 5.08 0.25 -4.89
CA VAL A 99 4.90 -1.04 -4.19
C VAL A 99 5.01 -0.84 -2.68
N LEU A 100 6.10 -0.23 -2.22
CA LEU A 100 6.34 0.04 -0.81
C LEU A 100 5.22 0.88 -0.18
N TYR A 101 4.81 1.95 -0.86
CA TYR A 101 3.72 2.81 -0.40
C TYR A 101 2.41 2.03 -0.24
N ASN A 102 2.01 1.23 -1.23
CA ASN A 102 0.77 0.45 -1.18
C ASN A 102 0.79 -0.61 -0.07
N LEU A 103 1.93 -1.28 0.13
CA LEU A 103 2.08 -2.27 1.20
C LEU A 103 2.06 -1.60 2.57
N LEU A 104 2.73 -0.46 2.72
CA LEU A 104 2.79 0.28 3.97
C LEU A 104 1.43 0.93 4.32
N ASP A 105 0.72 1.51 3.33
CA ASP A 105 -0.66 2.02 3.51
C ASP A 105 -1.61 0.93 4.01
N ASN A 106 -1.51 -0.28 3.45
CA ASN A 106 -2.27 -1.44 3.92
C ASN A 106 -1.85 -1.84 5.35
N ALA A 107 -0.55 -1.93 5.63
CA ALA A 107 -0.06 -2.27 6.96
C ALA A 107 -0.56 -1.27 8.02
N VAL A 108 -0.44 0.03 7.76
CA VAL A 108 -0.96 1.07 8.67
C VAL A 108 -2.48 0.97 8.83
N LYS A 109 -3.21 0.76 7.74
CA LYS A 109 -4.68 0.69 7.74
C LYS A 109 -5.22 -0.47 8.58
N PHE A 110 -4.61 -1.65 8.47
CA PHE A 110 -5.11 -2.87 9.10
C PHE A 110 -4.41 -3.23 10.41
N SER A 111 -3.33 -2.55 10.77
CA SER A 111 -2.70 -2.68 12.08
C SER A 111 -3.64 -2.28 13.21
N SER A 112 -3.45 -2.89 14.36
CA SER A 112 -4.04 -2.43 15.62
C SER A 112 -3.31 -1.18 16.11
N ASP A 113 -4.00 -0.34 16.89
CA ASP A 113 -3.34 0.75 17.61
C ASP A 113 -2.38 0.18 18.66
N ASN A 114 -1.37 0.92 19.03
CA ASN A 114 -0.31 0.49 19.97
C ASN A 114 0.45 -0.77 19.50
N SER A 115 0.69 -0.91 18.20
CA SER A 115 1.36 -2.06 17.59
C SER A 115 2.67 -1.65 16.89
N SER A 116 3.24 -2.56 16.10
CA SER A 116 4.41 -2.25 15.27
C SER A 116 4.23 -2.74 13.83
N ILE A 117 4.86 -2.03 12.91
CA ILE A 117 5.05 -2.44 11.52
C ILE A 117 6.55 -2.54 11.28
N THR A 118 7.01 -3.69 10.78
CA THR A 118 8.41 -3.95 10.50
C THR A 118 8.65 -3.98 9.00
N LEU A 119 9.62 -3.21 8.52
CA LEU A 119 10.15 -3.32 7.16
C LEU A 119 11.53 -3.96 7.24
N GLU A 120 11.73 -5.03 6.51
CA GLU A 120 12.98 -5.79 6.55
C GLU A 120 13.54 -5.98 5.15
N THR A 121 14.88 -5.93 5.02
CA THR A 121 15.59 -6.35 3.83
C THR A 121 16.58 -7.45 4.16
N THR A 122 16.59 -8.51 3.35
CA THR A 122 17.58 -9.59 3.44
C THR A 122 18.13 -9.93 2.06
N VAL A 123 19.31 -10.55 2.02
CA VAL A 123 19.95 -10.97 0.77
C VAL A 123 20.13 -12.46 0.76
N ASN A 124 19.64 -13.13 -0.26
CA ASN A 124 19.83 -14.57 -0.43
C ASN A 124 19.96 -14.92 -1.91
N HIS A 125 20.98 -15.71 -2.28
CA HIS A 125 21.25 -16.19 -3.65
C HIS A 125 21.16 -15.11 -4.73
N GLY A 126 21.76 -13.94 -4.50
CA GLY A 126 21.78 -12.83 -5.47
C GLY A 126 20.47 -12.06 -5.62
N LYS A 127 19.48 -12.37 -4.79
CA LYS A 127 18.22 -11.64 -4.68
C LYS A 127 18.14 -10.87 -3.38
N VAL A 128 17.49 -9.73 -3.44
CA VAL A 128 17.06 -8.95 -2.28
C VAL A 128 15.61 -9.29 -2.00
N PHE A 129 15.35 -9.67 -0.76
CA PHE A 129 13.99 -9.87 -0.25
C PHE A 129 13.62 -8.62 0.56
N VAL A 130 12.46 -8.07 0.28
CA VAL A 130 11.89 -6.95 1.01
C VAL A 130 10.59 -7.41 1.64
N SER A 131 10.49 -7.28 2.96
CA SER A 131 9.31 -7.65 3.75
C SER A 131 8.67 -6.43 4.38
N VAL A 132 7.33 -6.39 4.36
CA VAL A 132 6.49 -5.45 5.12
C VAL A 132 5.55 -6.28 5.98
N LYS A 133 5.72 -6.21 7.30
CA LYS A 133 5.01 -7.01 8.29
C LYS A 133 4.23 -6.13 9.25
N ASP A 134 2.95 -6.39 9.40
CA ASP A 134 2.07 -5.75 10.36
C ASP A 134 1.63 -6.70 11.49
N ARG A 135 1.10 -6.11 12.57
CA ARG A 135 0.44 -6.81 13.67
C ARG A 135 -1.03 -6.41 13.71
N GLY A 136 -1.73 -6.69 12.60
CA GLY A 136 -3.11 -6.29 12.40
C GLY A 136 -4.10 -7.45 12.45
N THR A 137 -5.23 -7.23 11.79
CA THR A 137 -6.35 -8.19 11.79
C THR A 137 -6.03 -9.51 11.09
N GLY A 138 -5.00 -9.52 10.23
CA GLY A 138 -4.69 -10.67 9.38
C GLY A 138 -5.71 -10.90 8.27
N ILE A 139 -5.44 -11.90 7.44
CA ILE A 139 -6.21 -12.26 6.24
C ILE A 139 -6.70 -13.69 6.37
N PRO A 140 -8.01 -13.96 6.21
CA PRO A 140 -8.54 -15.31 6.18
C PRO A 140 -7.95 -16.14 5.02
N LYS A 141 -7.73 -17.44 5.25
CA LYS A 141 -7.11 -18.34 4.26
C LYS A 141 -7.83 -18.35 2.91
N GLU A 142 -9.15 -18.33 2.92
CA GLU A 142 -10.02 -18.29 1.73
C GLU A 142 -9.90 -16.99 0.93
N SER A 143 -9.35 -15.94 1.53
CA SER A 143 -9.12 -14.64 0.90
C SER A 143 -7.72 -14.48 0.32
N LEU A 144 -6.72 -15.27 0.76
CA LEU A 144 -5.32 -15.10 0.37
C LEU A 144 -5.07 -15.15 -1.15
N SER A 145 -5.84 -15.97 -1.88
CA SER A 145 -5.75 -16.01 -3.35
C SER A 145 -6.44 -14.83 -4.03
N LYS A 146 -7.45 -14.25 -3.38
CA LYS A 146 -8.33 -13.21 -3.94
C LYS A 146 -7.87 -11.79 -3.65
N ILE A 147 -7.00 -11.58 -2.64
CA ILE A 147 -6.52 -10.24 -2.28
C ILE A 147 -5.78 -9.52 -3.42
N TRP A 148 -5.35 -10.25 -4.43
CA TRP A 148 -4.67 -9.74 -5.62
C TRP A 148 -5.64 -9.31 -6.73
N ASP A 149 -6.94 -9.66 -6.59
CA ASP A 149 -7.96 -9.31 -7.58
C ASP A 149 -8.33 -7.84 -7.46
N ARG A 150 -8.62 -7.21 -8.60
CA ARG A 150 -9.03 -5.81 -8.66
C ARG A 150 -10.36 -5.62 -7.91
N PHE A 151 -10.46 -4.58 -7.09
CA PHE A 151 -11.63 -4.23 -6.28
C PHE A 151 -12.00 -5.23 -5.18
N TYR A 152 -11.19 -6.27 -4.95
CA TYR A 152 -11.46 -7.21 -3.89
C TYR A 152 -11.25 -6.59 -2.51
N LYS A 153 -12.16 -6.89 -1.59
CA LYS A 153 -12.12 -6.50 -0.18
C LYS A 153 -12.69 -7.63 0.66
N ILE A 154 -12.05 -7.91 1.79
CA ILE A 154 -12.40 -9.03 2.67
C ILE A 154 -13.77 -8.86 3.33
N ASP A 155 -14.18 -7.62 3.64
CA ASP A 155 -15.46 -7.32 4.28
C ASP A 155 -16.04 -5.99 3.75
N ALA A 156 -16.91 -6.08 2.76
CA ALA A 156 -17.69 -4.92 2.32
C ALA A 156 -18.76 -4.50 3.36
N SER A 157 -19.11 -5.38 4.32
CA SER A 157 -20.26 -5.23 5.22
C SER A 157 -19.92 -4.60 6.59
N ARG A 158 -18.67 -4.62 7.04
CA ARG A 158 -18.30 -4.22 8.41
C ARG A 158 -17.77 -2.80 8.59
N GLY A 159 -18.14 -1.85 7.74
CA GLY A 159 -18.01 -0.41 8.03
C GLY A 159 -16.60 0.19 8.13
N LYS A 160 -15.58 -0.55 8.57
CA LYS A 160 -14.19 -0.07 8.69
C LYS A 160 -13.47 0.06 7.35
N ASP A 161 -13.93 -0.62 6.31
CA ASP A 161 -13.24 -0.75 5.01
C ASP A 161 -13.73 0.20 3.91
N ARG A 162 -14.49 1.25 4.27
CA ARG A 162 -14.93 2.28 3.31
C ARG A 162 -13.77 3.07 2.68
N LYS A 163 -12.59 3.08 3.31
CA LYS A 163 -11.46 3.92 2.92
C LYS A 163 -10.57 3.36 1.79
N GLY A 164 -10.61 2.06 1.50
CA GLY A 164 -9.75 1.44 0.47
C GLY A 164 -10.42 1.37 -0.91
N THR A 165 -9.62 1.43 -1.98
CA THR A 165 -10.09 1.26 -3.37
C THR A 165 -10.19 -0.21 -3.79
N GLY A 166 -9.48 -1.12 -3.12
CA GLY A 166 -9.32 -2.52 -3.53
C GLY A 166 -8.38 -2.71 -4.73
N LEU A 167 -7.58 -1.69 -5.08
CA LEU A 167 -6.67 -1.73 -6.23
C LEU A 167 -5.19 -1.82 -5.81
N GLY A 168 -4.84 -1.45 -4.58
CA GLY A 168 -3.45 -1.34 -4.14
C GLY A 168 -2.65 -2.64 -4.30
N LEU A 169 -3.18 -3.79 -3.85
CA LEU A 169 -2.49 -5.08 -3.97
C LEU A 169 -2.45 -5.60 -5.41
N ALA A 170 -3.48 -5.34 -6.21
CA ALA A 170 -3.45 -5.65 -7.65
C ALA A 170 -2.32 -4.89 -8.37
N ILE A 171 -2.15 -3.59 -8.06
CA ILE A 171 -1.04 -2.76 -8.58
C ILE A 171 0.31 -3.34 -8.13
N VAL A 172 0.45 -3.70 -6.86
CA VAL A 172 1.67 -4.32 -6.32
C VAL A 172 2.04 -5.57 -7.11
N LYS A 173 1.07 -6.47 -7.32
CA LYS A 173 1.29 -7.72 -8.05
C LYS A 173 1.70 -7.47 -9.51
N GLU A 174 1.03 -6.55 -10.20
CA GLU A 174 1.36 -6.19 -11.59
C GLU A 174 2.77 -5.60 -11.71
N ILE A 175 3.15 -4.68 -10.80
CA ILE A 175 4.49 -4.09 -10.80
C ILE A 175 5.56 -5.18 -10.58
N ILE A 176 5.40 -6.05 -9.58
CA ILE A 176 6.38 -7.10 -9.28
C ILE A 176 6.48 -8.10 -10.41
N ASN A 177 5.35 -8.49 -11.03
CA ASN A 177 5.32 -9.35 -12.21
C ASN A 177 6.02 -8.69 -13.41
N ALA A 178 5.81 -7.39 -13.64
CA ALA A 178 6.50 -6.64 -14.71
C ALA A 178 8.02 -6.65 -14.51
N HIS A 179 8.50 -6.64 -13.26
CA HIS A 179 9.92 -6.82 -12.92
C HIS A 179 10.42 -8.27 -13.02
N LYS A 180 9.56 -9.23 -13.40
CA LYS A 180 9.86 -10.66 -13.42
C LYS A 180 10.33 -11.18 -12.06
N GLN A 181 9.77 -10.63 -11.00
CA GLN A 181 10.03 -10.95 -9.60
C GLN A 181 8.80 -11.58 -8.95
N ASN A 182 8.95 -12.05 -7.72
CA ASN A 182 7.89 -12.73 -6.98
C ASN A 182 7.40 -11.88 -5.81
N ILE A 183 6.11 -12.02 -5.50
CA ILE A 183 5.53 -11.51 -4.26
C ILE A 183 4.71 -12.61 -3.59
N ASN A 184 4.88 -12.76 -2.29
CA ASN A 184 4.16 -13.71 -1.45
C ASN A 184 3.51 -13.00 -0.27
N VAL A 185 2.54 -13.67 0.34
CA VAL A 185 1.87 -13.22 1.56
C VAL A 185 1.81 -14.35 2.57
N ILE A 186 2.13 -14.04 3.82
CA ILE A 186 1.97 -14.90 4.99
C ILE A 186 1.05 -14.16 5.95
N SER A 187 -0.07 -14.76 6.33
CA SER A 187 -1.01 -14.09 7.21
C SER A 187 -1.76 -15.07 8.10
N THR A 188 -2.03 -14.62 9.32
CA THR A 188 -2.86 -15.34 10.31
C THR A 188 -3.83 -14.36 10.93
N VAL A 189 -5.11 -14.72 10.91
CA VAL A 189 -6.19 -13.89 11.49
C VAL A 189 -5.90 -13.61 12.96
N GLY A 190 -6.00 -12.36 13.36
CA GLY A 190 -5.74 -11.89 14.72
C GLY A 190 -4.26 -11.75 15.09
N VAL A 191 -3.32 -12.13 14.20
CA VAL A 191 -1.86 -12.02 14.43
C VAL A 191 -1.24 -10.93 13.57
N GLY A 192 -1.58 -10.89 12.27
CA GLY A 192 -1.07 -9.90 11.32
C GLY A 192 -0.79 -10.49 9.96
N THR A 193 -0.16 -9.67 9.10
CA THR A 193 0.17 -10.01 7.72
C THR A 193 1.61 -9.62 7.40
N GLU A 194 2.28 -10.43 6.61
CA GLU A 194 3.60 -10.18 6.06
C GLU A 194 3.57 -10.35 4.54
N PHE A 195 3.88 -9.27 3.81
CA PHE A 195 4.10 -9.31 2.37
C PHE A 195 5.59 -9.33 2.10
N ILE A 196 6.04 -10.27 1.26
CA ILE A 196 7.46 -10.45 0.93
C ILE A 196 7.60 -10.40 -0.60
N PHE A 197 8.40 -9.48 -1.13
CA PHE A 197 8.72 -9.46 -2.55
C PHE A 197 10.24 -9.51 -2.80
N THR A 198 10.61 -9.91 -4.01
CA THR A 198 12.02 -10.04 -4.41
C THR A 198 12.42 -8.96 -5.40
N LEU A 199 13.70 -8.59 -5.39
CA LEU A 199 14.35 -7.74 -6.39
C LEU A 199 15.69 -8.35 -6.79
N GLU A 200 16.16 -8.03 -7.99
CA GLU A 200 17.51 -8.39 -8.44
C GLU A 200 18.53 -7.52 -7.69
N LYS A 201 19.50 -8.16 -7.02
CA LYS A 201 20.61 -7.42 -6.40
C LYS A 201 21.49 -6.84 -7.50
N ALA A 202 21.74 -5.54 -7.47
CA ALA A 202 22.69 -4.93 -8.37
C ALA A 202 24.13 -5.34 -7.97
N LYS A 203 24.95 -5.59 -8.99
CA LYS A 203 26.39 -5.82 -8.83
C LYS A 203 27.10 -4.51 -8.49
#